data_0551faedaaa471c344a0eac41888c347
#
_entry.id   0551faedaaa471c344a0eac41888c347
#
_cell.length_a   1.000
_cell.length_b   1.000
_cell.length_c   1.000
_cell.angle_alpha   90.00
_cell.angle_beta   90.00
_cell.angle_gamma   90.00
#
_symmetry.space_group_name_H-M   'P 1'
#
loop_
_entity.id
_entity.type
_entity.pdbx_description
1 polymer ?
#
loop_
_entity_poly.entity_id
_entity_poly.type
_entity_poly.pdbx_seq_one_letter_code
_entity_poly.pdbx_strand_id
1 'polypeptide(L)'
;HTELGAWVCRHWRFTSDVTDAIAGHHHPPPSGALTLIDIVHVADAITHALDLAEAPNEAVPGISSAAWARLGLQEPELPALLASIESEFNDLYAVLKPAKEAP
;
A
#
# COMPACT_ATOMS: atom_id res chain seq x y z
N HIS A 1 -13.57 5.49 -4.38
CA HIS A 1 -13.21 5.98 -3.04
C HIS A 1 -11.83 6.61 -2.98
N THR A 2 -11.02 6.47 -4.02
CA THR A 2 -9.77 7.24 -4.10
C THR A 2 -10.08 8.73 -4.23
N GLU A 3 -11.16 9.08 -4.92
CA GLU A 3 -11.59 10.47 -5.04
C GLU A 3 -12.01 11.03 -3.68
N LEU A 4 -12.73 10.23 -2.89
CA LEU A 4 -13.12 10.64 -1.56
C LEU A 4 -11.90 10.82 -0.66
N GLY A 5 -10.94 9.89 -0.72
CA GLY A 5 -9.71 9.98 0.04
C GLY A 5 -8.91 11.24 -0.31
N ALA A 6 -8.81 11.54 -1.61
CA ALA A 6 -8.13 12.75 -2.06
C ALA A 6 -8.85 14.01 -1.57
N TRP A 7 -10.18 14.00 -1.58
CA TRP A 7 -10.96 15.12 -1.06
C TRP A 7 -10.67 15.36 0.43
N VAL A 8 -10.65 14.28 1.23
CA VAL A 8 -10.34 14.36 2.65
C VAL A 8 -8.94 14.93 2.87
N CYS A 9 -7.97 14.45 2.09
CA CYS A 9 -6.59 14.94 2.20
C CYS A 9 -6.49 16.43 1.91
N ARG A 10 -7.20 16.89 0.87
CA ARG A 10 -7.21 18.31 0.53
C ARG A 10 -7.92 19.14 1.60
N HIS A 11 -9.02 18.62 2.11
CA HIS A 11 -9.80 19.30 3.13
C HIS A 11 -8.98 19.54 4.40
N TRP A 12 -8.17 18.56 4.80
CA TRP A 12 -7.32 18.68 5.97
C TRP A 12 -5.90 19.10 5.65
N ARG A 13 -5.68 19.60 4.45
CA ARG A 13 -4.41 20.22 4.04
C ARG A 13 -3.19 19.30 4.15
N PHE A 14 -3.36 18.05 3.79
CA PHE A 14 -2.23 17.15 3.63
C PHE A 14 -1.36 17.62 2.48
N THR A 15 -0.09 17.23 2.48
CA THR A 15 0.84 17.60 1.41
C THR A 15 0.35 17.08 0.07
N SER A 16 0.77 17.73 -1.01
CA SER A 16 0.39 17.30 -2.36
C SER A 16 0.87 15.89 -2.66
N ASP A 17 2.03 15.48 -2.14
CA ASP A 17 2.55 14.13 -2.34
C ASP A 17 1.61 13.07 -1.79
N VAL A 18 1.07 13.29 -0.60
CA VAL A 18 0.12 12.37 0.02
C VAL A 18 -1.19 12.37 -0.74
N THR A 19 -1.68 13.54 -1.12
CA THR A 19 -2.92 13.67 -1.87
C THR A 19 -2.81 12.96 -3.23
N ASP A 20 -1.70 13.16 -3.93
CA ASP A 20 -1.46 12.51 -5.22
C ASP A 20 -1.37 11.00 -5.09
N ALA A 21 -0.76 10.50 -4.02
CA ALA A 21 -0.68 9.07 -3.77
C ALA A 21 -2.06 8.46 -3.53
N ILE A 22 -2.89 9.12 -2.75
CA ILE A 22 -4.26 8.66 -2.49
C ILE A 22 -5.06 8.63 -3.80
N ALA A 23 -4.95 9.67 -4.62
CA ALA A 23 -5.72 9.77 -5.85
C ALA A 23 -5.21 8.84 -6.95
N GLY A 24 -3.90 8.61 -7.01
CA GLY A 24 -3.26 7.98 -8.17
C GLY A 24 -2.66 6.60 -7.96
N HIS A 25 -2.71 6.01 -6.77
CA HIS A 25 -1.98 4.77 -6.53
C HIS A 25 -2.53 3.55 -7.28
N HIS A 26 -3.75 3.60 -7.81
CA HIS A 26 -4.26 2.50 -8.63
C HIS A 26 -3.69 2.54 -10.05
N HIS A 27 -3.21 3.68 -10.50
CA HIS A 27 -2.74 3.87 -11.88
C HIS A 27 -1.43 4.67 -11.90
N PRO A 28 -0.29 4.05 -11.48
CA PRO A 28 0.99 4.75 -11.52
C PRO A 28 1.34 5.18 -12.94
N PRO A 29 2.03 6.31 -13.10
CA PRO A 29 2.44 6.75 -14.43
C PRO A 29 3.37 5.74 -15.11
N PRO A 30 3.28 5.60 -16.44
CA PRO A 30 4.14 4.67 -17.17
C PRO A 30 5.60 5.12 -17.26
N SER A 31 5.89 6.38 -16.97
CA SER A 31 7.24 6.92 -17.02
C SER A 31 7.39 8.02 -15.98
N GLY A 32 8.63 8.38 -15.69
CA GLY A 32 8.93 9.43 -14.72
C GLY A 32 9.75 8.91 -13.55
N ALA A 33 9.97 9.77 -12.56
CA ALA A 33 10.74 9.44 -11.38
C ALA A 33 9.88 8.72 -10.33
N LEU A 34 10.55 8.05 -9.41
CA LEU A 34 9.90 7.41 -8.26
C LEU A 34 9.17 8.47 -7.44
N THR A 35 7.91 8.18 -7.10
CA THR A 35 7.10 9.01 -6.23
C THR A 35 6.39 8.16 -5.20
N LEU A 36 5.72 8.83 -4.27
CA LEU A 36 4.92 8.14 -3.26
C LEU A 36 3.78 7.31 -3.89
N ILE A 37 3.32 7.70 -5.08
CA ILE A 37 2.31 6.93 -5.82
C ILE A 37 2.80 5.50 -6.04
N ASP A 38 4.05 5.33 -6.47
CA ASP A 38 4.62 4.00 -6.73
C ASP A 38 4.71 3.17 -5.45
N ILE A 39 5.15 3.80 -4.38
CA ILE A 39 5.32 3.12 -3.08
C ILE A 39 3.97 2.62 -2.57
N VAL A 40 2.97 3.48 -2.60
CA VAL A 40 1.63 3.11 -2.12
C VAL A 40 0.99 2.06 -3.03
N HIS A 41 1.19 2.18 -4.35
CA HIS A 41 0.69 1.20 -5.31
C HIS A 41 1.22 -0.21 -5.01
N VAL A 42 2.52 -0.34 -4.85
CA VAL A 42 3.15 -1.64 -4.58
C VAL A 42 2.78 -2.15 -3.20
N ALA A 43 2.77 -1.26 -2.20
CA ALA A 43 2.38 -1.63 -0.85
C ALA A 43 0.94 -2.14 -0.80
N ASP A 44 0.03 -1.51 -1.53
CA ASP A 44 -1.36 -1.93 -1.63
C ASP A 44 -1.47 -3.34 -2.23
N ALA A 45 -0.74 -3.59 -3.31
CA ALA A 45 -0.73 -4.90 -3.95
C ALA A 45 -0.18 -5.99 -3.03
N ILE A 46 0.91 -5.70 -2.32
CA ILE A 46 1.50 -6.64 -1.37
C ILE A 46 0.53 -6.94 -0.22
N THR A 47 -0.12 -5.91 0.30
CA THR A 47 -1.11 -6.07 1.37
C THR A 47 -2.25 -6.97 0.94
N HIS A 48 -2.76 -6.78 -0.27
CA HIS A 48 -3.81 -7.65 -0.82
C HIS A 48 -3.33 -9.08 -0.97
N ALA A 49 -2.09 -9.27 -1.43
CA ALA A 49 -1.53 -10.61 -1.58
C ALA A 49 -1.43 -11.33 -0.25
N LEU A 50 -1.03 -10.63 0.81
CA LEU A 50 -0.95 -11.21 2.15
C LEU A 50 -2.33 -11.53 2.70
N ASP A 51 -3.33 -10.71 2.40
CA ASP A 51 -4.70 -10.94 2.84
C ASP A 51 -5.38 -12.11 2.14
N LEU A 52 -4.86 -12.56 1.00
CA LEU A 52 -5.48 -13.67 0.26
C LEU A 52 -5.60 -14.94 1.10
N ALA A 53 -4.76 -15.11 2.10
CA ALA A 53 -4.89 -16.24 3.00
C ALA A 53 -6.22 -16.21 3.77
N GLU A 54 -6.76 -15.01 3.98
CA GLU A 54 -8.00 -14.81 4.73
C GLU A 54 -9.20 -14.57 3.81
N ALA A 55 -8.96 -14.07 2.60
CA ALA A 55 -10.00 -13.73 1.64
C ALA A 55 -9.63 -14.26 0.25
N PRO A 56 -9.57 -15.58 0.06
CA PRO A 56 -9.06 -16.17 -1.18
C PRO A 56 -9.89 -15.88 -2.42
N ASN A 57 -11.10 -15.37 -2.25
CA ASN A 57 -11.97 -15.04 -3.39
C ASN A 57 -11.70 -13.65 -3.96
N GLU A 58 -10.89 -12.85 -3.31
CA GLU A 58 -10.56 -11.53 -3.81
C GLU A 58 -9.38 -11.59 -4.76
N ALA A 59 -9.49 -10.85 -5.87
CA ALA A 59 -8.40 -10.76 -6.83
C ALA A 59 -7.27 -9.87 -6.29
N VAL A 60 -6.02 -10.26 -6.54
CA VAL A 60 -4.87 -9.43 -6.23
C VAL A 60 -4.73 -8.38 -7.33
N PRO A 61 -4.63 -7.09 -6.99
CA PRO A 61 -4.33 -6.07 -7.99
C PRO A 61 -2.99 -6.35 -8.66
N GLY A 62 -2.92 -6.16 -9.97
CA GLY A 62 -1.66 -6.30 -10.67
C GLY A 62 -0.69 -5.19 -10.28
N ILE A 63 0.59 -5.53 -10.22
CA ILE A 63 1.63 -4.53 -9.94
C ILE A 63 2.10 -3.94 -11.27
N SER A 64 2.10 -2.60 -11.35
CA SER A 64 2.66 -1.91 -12.50
C SER A 64 4.14 -2.23 -12.63
N SER A 65 4.57 -2.68 -13.81
CA SER A 65 5.98 -2.96 -14.05
C SER A 65 6.83 -1.69 -13.96
N ALA A 66 6.28 -0.55 -14.35
CA ALA A 66 6.98 0.73 -14.24
C ALA A 66 7.20 1.12 -12.77
N ALA A 67 6.17 0.98 -11.93
CA ALA A 67 6.29 1.27 -10.50
C ALA A 67 7.29 0.32 -9.83
N TRP A 68 7.23 -0.95 -10.17
CA TRP A 68 8.17 -1.94 -9.64
C TRP A 68 9.61 -1.60 -10.00
N ALA A 69 9.84 -1.24 -11.27
CA ALA A 69 11.18 -0.88 -11.73
C ALA A 69 11.70 0.37 -11.02
N ARG A 70 10.84 1.36 -10.79
CA ARG A 70 11.26 2.59 -10.11
C ARG A 70 11.66 2.34 -8.66
N LEU A 71 11.04 1.37 -7.99
CA LEU A 71 11.39 1.02 -6.61
C LEU A 71 12.75 0.36 -6.51
N GLY A 72 13.21 -0.30 -7.58
CA GLY A 72 14.53 -0.93 -7.59
C GLY A 72 14.66 -2.13 -6.67
N LEU A 73 13.56 -2.76 -6.27
CA LEU A 73 13.61 -3.94 -5.42
C LEU A 73 14.18 -5.12 -6.19
N GLN A 74 15.05 -5.87 -5.53
CA GLN A 74 15.64 -7.07 -6.09
C GLN A 74 14.92 -8.30 -5.54
N GLU A 75 14.79 -9.32 -6.38
CA GLU A 75 14.10 -10.54 -5.99
C GLU A 75 14.63 -11.15 -4.69
N PRO A 76 15.96 -11.24 -4.47
CA PRO A 76 16.47 -11.78 -3.21
C PRO A 76 16.09 -11.00 -1.96
N GLU A 77 15.70 -9.74 -2.10
CA GLU A 77 15.30 -8.90 -0.97
C GLU A 77 13.85 -9.15 -0.51
N LEU A 78 13.05 -9.77 -1.36
CA LEU A 78 11.62 -9.90 -1.13
C LEU A 78 11.25 -10.69 0.13
N PRO A 79 11.86 -11.87 0.41
CA PRO A 79 11.48 -12.60 1.61
C PRO A 79 11.68 -11.81 2.90
N ALA A 80 12.79 -11.10 3.02
CA ALA A 80 13.07 -10.28 4.20
C ALA A 80 12.10 -9.09 4.29
N LEU A 81 11.80 -8.47 3.15
CA LEU A 81 10.86 -7.35 3.10
C LEU A 81 9.46 -7.79 3.53
N LEU A 82 8.98 -8.91 3.00
CA LEU A 82 7.66 -9.43 3.35
C LEU A 82 7.57 -9.80 4.82
N ALA A 83 8.60 -10.43 5.37
CA ALA A 83 8.64 -10.76 6.79
C ALA A 83 8.61 -9.52 7.66
N SER A 84 9.33 -8.47 7.24
CA SER A 84 9.36 -7.20 7.95
C SER A 84 7.98 -6.51 7.94
N ILE A 85 7.31 -6.53 6.80
CA ILE A 85 5.96 -5.96 6.64
C ILE A 85 4.99 -6.70 7.55
N GLU A 86 5.00 -8.02 7.56
CA GLU A 86 4.12 -8.79 8.42
C GLU A 86 4.34 -8.50 9.90
N SER A 87 5.61 -8.43 10.30
CA SER A 87 5.96 -8.16 11.69
C SER A 87 5.47 -6.77 12.13
N GLU A 88 5.71 -5.76 11.32
CA GLU A 88 5.27 -4.40 11.62
C GLU A 88 3.75 -4.27 11.60
N PHE A 89 3.09 -4.96 10.68
CA PHE A 89 1.65 -4.97 10.61
C PHE A 89 1.05 -5.58 11.88
N ASN A 90 1.59 -6.71 12.33
CA ASN A 90 1.11 -7.38 13.52
C ASN A 90 1.30 -6.51 14.76
N ASP A 91 2.43 -5.81 14.85
CA ASP A 91 2.69 -4.90 15.97
C ASP A 91 1.67 -3.75 15.98
N LEU A 92 1.42 -3.17 14.83
CA LEU A 92 0.46 -2.08 14.69
C LEU A 92 -0.97 -2.56 15.00
N TYR A 93 -1.33 -3.72 14.49
CA TYR A 93 -2.65 -4.30 14.73
C TYR A 93 -2.89 -4.55 16.21
N ALA A 94 -1.88 -5.03 16.93
CA ALA A 94 -1.99 -5.26 18.36
C ALA A 94 -2.29 -3.96 19.12
N VAL A 95 -1.74 -2.84 18.67
CA VAL A 95 -1.98 -1.52 19.27
C VAL A 95 -3.38 -1.01 18.94
N LEU A 96 -3.83 -1.22 17.71
CA LEU A 96 -5.11 -0.68 17.20
C LEU A 96 -6.30 -1.61 17.43
N LYS A 97 -6.05 -2.81 17.92
CA LYS A 97 -7.10 -3.81 18.11
C LYS A 97 -8.21 -3.26 19.01
N PRO A 98 -9.48 -3.41 18.59
CA PRO A 98 -10.59 -2.88 19.36
C PRO A 98 -10.67 -3.48 20.75
N ALA A 99 -10.99 -2.64 21.74
CA ALA A 99 -11.13 -3.07 23.14
C ALA A 99 -12.26 -4.09 23.34
N LYS A 100 -13.25 -4.10 22.46
CA LYS A 100 -14.37 -5.04 22.55
C LYS A 100 -13.95 -6.51 22.44
N GLU A 101 -12.75 -6.76 21.99
CA GLU A 101 -12.22 -8.11 21.92
C GLU A 101 -11.72 -8.60 23.27
N ALA A 102 -11.60 -7.71 24.22
CA ALA A 102 -11.31 -8.10 25.60
C ALA A 102 -12.54 -8.81 26.17
N PRO A 103 -12.35 -9.85 26.93
CA PRO A 103 -13.47 -10.56 27.55
C PRO A 103 -14.25 -9.70 28.50
#